data_4195828ca597f813565f5bbd4871a7bb
#
_entry.id   4195828ca597f813565f5bbd4871a7bb
#
_cell.length_a   1.000
_cell.length_b   1.000
_cell.length_c   1.000
_cell.angle_alpha   90.00
_cell.angle_beta   90.00
_cell.angle_gamma   90.00
#
_symmetry.space_group_name_H-M   'P 1'
#
loop_
_entity.id
_entity.type
_entity.pdbx_description
1 polymer ?
#
loop_
_entity_poly.entity_id
_entity_poly.type
_entity_poly.pdbx_seq_one_letter_code
_entity_poly.pdbx_strand_id
1 'polypeptide(L)'
;MKQRLLILYTVLLSCLMTVKAADGITSPFVHDPVLAYDGSRYYIYCTGQGIQVYSSADLNKWRDEPSVFDAAPQWAMKMVPGYNGHTWAPDIIFYKGKYHLFYSCSTFGKNRSAIGHAENVTLNPSDPRYKWEDKGCIVNSVPGRNEWNAIDPNVVVDGDGTPWMTFGSFWNGIKLVKLTTEMDAVAQPEEWYSLCKRMNNTLPDSLPGDDAVEAPFIYHHGGYYYLFVSFDYCCRGLKSNYKIAIGRSQNIKGPYLDKDGKSMMQDGGSILMEGDHKIYSAVGHCSVYDFSGQTYLFAHGYEIHDNGMPHLVKRKLNWDTDGWPIVMP
;
A
#
# COMPACT_ATOMS: atom_id res chain seq x y z
N MET A 1 35.99 -27.48 73.68
CA MET A 1 34.80 -27.26 72.90
C MET A 1 35.20 -26.37 71.72
N LYS A 2 35.33 -26.96 70.51
CA LYS A 2 35.68 -26.23 69.28
C LYS A 2 34.43 -26.18 68.41
N GLN A 3 33.84 -24.97 68.25
CA GLN A 3 32.75 -24.69 67.31
C GLN A 3 33.33 -24.64 65.88
N ARG A 4 32.82 -25.48 65.00
CA ARG A 4 33.09 -25.45 63.58
C ARG A 4 32.02 -24.58 62.92
N LEU A 5 32.47 -23.49 62.33
CA LEU A 5 31.64 -22.60 61.50
C LEU A 5 31.50 -23.22 60.11
N LEU A 6 30.27 -23.56 59.72
CA LEU A 6 29.94 -24.10 58.39
C LEU A 6 29.57 -22.90 57.50
N ILE A 7 30.43 -22.55 56.53
CA ILE A 7 30.14 -21.51 55.53
C ILE A 7 29.43 -22.20 54.35
N LEU A 8 28.17 -21.87 54.16
CA LEU A 8 27.37 -22.30 53.02
C LEU A 8 27.62 -21.34 51.84
N TYR A 9 28.31 -21.81 50.81
CA TYR A 9 28.43 -21.11 49.53
C TYR A 9 27.20 -21.41 48.68
N THR A 10 26.29 -20.44 48.51
CA THR A 10 25.21 -20.48 47.54
C THR A 10 25.77 -20.02 46.20
N VAL A 11 25.98 -20.96 45.29
CA VAL A 11 26.32 -20.64 43.88
C VAL A 11 25.04 -20.26 43.16
N LEU A 12 24.87 -18.97 42.89
CA LEU A 12 23.81 -18.47 42.05
C LEU A 12 24.17 -18.78 40.58
N LEU A 13 23.60 -19.85 40.04
CA LEU A 13 23.71 -20.17 38.62
C LEU A 13 22.76 -19.26 37.85
N SER A 14 23.24 -18.13 37.36
CA SER A 14 22.48 -17.27 36.42
C SER A 14 22.40 -17.97 35.06
N CYS A 15 21.26 -18.60 34.79
CA CYS A 15 20.94 -19.15 33.50
C CYS A 15 20.72 -17.96 32.55
N LEU A 16 21.73 -17.52 31.82
CA LEU A 16 21.62 -16.65 30.66
C LEU A 16 20.87 -17.44 29.58
N MET A 17 19.54 -17.31 29.56
CA MET A 17 18.78 -17.69 28.38
C MET A 17 19.18 -16.71 27.25
N THR A 18 20.07 -17.16 26.38
CA THR A 18 20.24 -16.54 25.07
C THR A 18 18.93 -16.77 24.31
N VAL A 19 18.06 -15.76 24.31
CA VAL A 19 16.95 -15.70 23.36
C VAL A 19 17.62 -15.60 21.99
N LYS A 20 17.67 -16.72 21.25
CA LYS A 20 17.95 -16.68 19.82
C LYS A 20 16.93 -15.71 19.22
N ALA A 21 17.40 -14.57 18.74
CA ALA A 21 16.58 -13.73 17.87
C ALA A 21 16.06 -14.65 16.76
N ALA A 22 14.75 -14.78 16.63
CA ALA A 22 14.16 -15.56 15.56
C ALA A 22 14.74 -15.01 14.25
N ASP A 23 15.29 -15.89 13.40
CA ASP A 23 15.74 -15.51 12.07
C ASP A 23 14.54 -14.86 11.37
N GLY A 24 14.68 -13.57 10.99
CA GLY A 24 13.57 -12.80 10.42
C GLY A 24 13.09 -13.41 9.11
N ILE A 25 11.83 -13.16 8.76
CA ILE A 25 11.19 -13.61 7.53
C ILE A 25 11.84 -12.88 6.36
N THR A 26 12.39 -13.60 5.38
CA THR A 26 13.06 -12.99 4.20
C THR A 26 12.09 -12.73 3.05
N SER A 27 10.98 -13.46 3.00
CA SER A 27 9.92 -13.31 2.01
C SER A 27 8.56 -13.31 2.74
N PRO A 28 8.16 -12.17 3.33
CA PRO A 28 6.90 -12.10 4.05
C PRO A 28 5.72 -12.27 3.08
N PHE A 29 4.68 -12.92 3.57
CA PHE A 29 3.39 -12.98 2.90
C PHE A 29 2.74 -11.60 2.95
N VAL A 30 2.62 -10.95 1.81
CA VAL A 30 2.02 -9.61 1.70
C VAL A 30 1.15 -9.51 0.47
N HIS A 31 0.07 -8.75 0.59
CA HIS A 31 -0.75 -8.29 -0.51
C HIS A 31 -0.92 -6.77 -0.37
N ASP A 32 -0.74 -6.00 -1.46
CA ASP A 32 -0.86 -4.54 -1.49
C ASP A 32 0.07 -3.82 -0.48
N PRO A 33 1.40 -4.04 -0.53
CA PRO A 33 2.31 -3.49 0.46
C PRO A 33 2.59 -2.01 0.25
N VAL A 34 2.53 -1.24 1.33
CA VAL A 34 3.08 0.12 1.43
C VAL A 34 4.05 0.21 2.58
N LEU A 35 4.98 1.17 2.52
CA LEU A 35 6.04 1.29 3.51
C LEU A 35 6.06 2.65 4.19
N ALA A 36 6.54 2.63 5.43
CA ALA A 36 6.94 3.81 6.17
C ALA A 36 8.29 3.57 6.87
N TYR A 37 9.01 4.66 7.15
CA TYR A 37 10.27 4.65 7.90
C TYR A 37 10.17 5.64 9.07
N ASP A 38 10.50 5.18 10.29
CA ASP A 38 10.41 6.01 11.50
C ASP A 38 11.74 6.68 11.90
N GLY A 39 12.76 6.59 11.06
CA GLY A 39 14.14 7.03 11.34
C GLY A 39 15.04 5.90 11.86
N SER A 40 14.47 4.77 12.28
CA SER A 40 15.21 3.62 12.80
C SER A 40 14.82 2.28 12.16
N ARG A 41 13.56 2.13 11.81
CA ARG A 41 12.99 0.89 11.25
C ARG A 41 12.04 1.20 10.10
N TYR A 42 11.97 0.24 9.18
CA TYR A 42 11.01 0.20 8.08
C TYR A 42 9.79 -0.62 8.53
N TYR A 43 8.61 -0.18 8.13
CA TYR A 43 7.35 -0.86 8.41
C TYR A 43 6.61 -1.10 7.10
N ILE A 44 6.13 -2.33 6.89
CA ILE A 44 5.16 -2.65 5.83
C ILE A 44 3.78 -2.65 6.47
N TYR A 45 2.84 -2.00 5.79
CA TYR A 45 1.41 -2.13 6.02
C TYR A 45 0.83 -2.80 4.78
N CYS A 46 -0.01 -3.81 4.96
CA CYS A 46 -0.57 -4.56 3.83
C CYS A 46 -1.96 -5.10 4.13
N THR A 47 -2.63 -5.57 3.10
CA THR A 47 -3.94 -6.21 3.20
C THR A 47 -3.92 -7.35 4.21
N GLY A 48 -4.90 -7.37 5.12
CA GLY A 48 -5.03 -8.39 6.15
C GLY A 48 -6.13 -8.09 7.15
N GLN A 49 -6.31 -8.98 8.11
CA GLN A 49 -7.25 -8.75 9.20
C GLN A 49 -6.76 -7.58 10.07
N GLY A 50 -7.51 -6.48 10.09
CA GLY A 50 -7.16 -5.26 10.80
C GLY A 50 -5.94 -4.53 10.25
N ILE A 51 -5.51 -4.78 9.00
CA ILE A 51 -4.25 -4.33 8.36
C ILE A 51 -3.03 -5.00 9.00
N GLN A 52 -2.42 -5.91 8.27
CA GLN A 52 -1.22 -6.61 8.71
C GLN A 52 0.01 -5.70 8.67
N VAL A 53 0.91 -5.88 9.63
CA VAL A 53 2.10 -5.04 9.77
C VAL A 53 3.34 -5.91 9.95
N TYR A 54 4.42 -5.55 9.27
CA TYR A 54 5.76 -6.10 9.48
C TYR A 54 6.75 -4.97 9.74
N SER A 55 7.85 -5.25 10.45
CA SER A 55 8.94 -4.31 10.58
C SER A 55 10.30 -4.92 10.24
N SER A 56 11.23 -4.07 9.77
CA SER A 56 12.59 -4.46 9.40
C SER A 56 13.60 -3.38 9.78
N ALA A 57 14.82 -3.80 10.12
CA ALA A 57 15.93 -2.87 10.29
C ALA A 57 16.72 -2.62 8.98
N ASP A 58 16.57 -3.50 7.97
CA ASP A 58 17.47 -3.57 6.81
C ASP A 58 16.76 -3.80 5.46
N LEU A 59 15.40 -3.80 5.45
CA LEU A 59 14.57 -4.11 4.29
C LEU A 59 14.73 -5.56 3.75
N ASN A 60 15.38 -6.46 4.49
CA ASN A 60 15.64 -7.83 4.05
C ASN A 60 15.07 -8.86 5.02
N LYS A 61 15.13 -8.58 6.31
CA LYS A 61 14.60 -9.45 7.34
C LYS A 61 13.46 -8.77 8.07
N TRP A 62 12.29 -9.37 8.00
CA TRP A 62 11.04 -8.84 8.53
C TRP A 62 10.59 -9.63 9.75
N ARG A 63 9.85 -9.01 10.62
CA ARG A 63 9.15 -9.63 11.73
C ARG A 63 7.71 -9.15 11.77
N ASP A 64 6.81 -10.00 12.23
CA ASP A 64 5.43 -9.64 12.47
C ASP A 64 5.33 -8.57 13.56
N GLU A 65 4.43 -7.65 13.37
CA GLU A 65 4.01 -6.63 14.35
C GLU A 65 2.49 -6.75 14.58
N PRO A 66 1.95 -6.19 15.66
CA PRO A 66 0.51 -6.15 15.86
C PRO A 66 -0.20 -5.46 14.69
N SER A 67 -1.36 -5.99 14.29
CA SER A 67 -2.23 -5.33 13.32
C SER A 67 -2.66 -3.95 13.80
N VAL A 68 -3.00 -3.05 12.85
CA VAL A 68 -3.43 -1.69 13.16
C VAL A 68 -4.71 -1.67 14.00
N PHE A 69 -5.67 -2.54 13.66
CA PHE A 69 -6.95 -2.65 14.35
C PHE A 69 -7.16 -4.06 14.92
N ASP A 70 -7.49 -4.14 16.21
CA ASP A 70 -7.88 -5.38 16.87
C ASP A 70 -9.29 -5.84 16.47
N ALA A 71 -10.13 -4.92 16.02
CA ALA A 71 -11.51 -5.17 15.59
C ALA A 71 -11.88 -4.28 14.40
N ALA A 72 -12.82 -4.77 13.59
CA ALA A 72 -13.34 -4.02 12.46
C ALA A 72 -13.96 -2.68 12.87
N PRO A 73 -13.63 -1.55 12.22
CA PRO A 73 -14.27 -0.28 12.47
C PRO A 73 -15.79 -0.35 12.33
N GLN A 74 -16.51 0.06 13.37
CA GLN A 74 -17.98 -0.08 13.44
C GLN A 74 -18.71 0.71 12.35
N TRP A 75 -18.17 1.87 11.96
CA TRP A 75 -18.71 2.68 10.90
C TRP A 75 -18.62 1.95 9.54
N ALA A 76 -17.48 1.27 9.29
CA ALA A 76 -17.26 0.53 8.05
C ALA A 76 -18.22 -0.66 7.91
N MET A 77 -18.42 -1.43 8.98
CA MET A 77 -19.40 -2.53 8.97
C MET A 77 -20.83 -2.06 8.69
N LYS A 78 -21.20 -0.84 9.12
CA LYS A 78 -22.51 -0.25 8.82
C LYS A 78 -22.61 0.26 7.39
N MET A 79 -21.53 0.82 6.85
CA MET A 79 -21.50 1.44 5.52
C MET A 79 -21.30 0.43 4.39
N VAL A 80 -20.52 -0.63 4.66
CA VAL A 80 -20.13 -1.67 3.70
C VAL A 80 -20.62 -3.03 4.18
N PRO A 81 -21.86 -3.43 3.79
CA PRO A 81 -22.40 -4.74 4.16
C PRO A 81 -21.51 -5.89 3.69
N GLY A 82 -21.16 -6.79 4.60
CA GLY A 82 -20.28 -7.93 4.35
C GLY A 82 -18.80 -7.66 4.65
N TYR A 83 -18.40 -6.43 4.93
CA TYR A 83 -17.07 -6.15 5.47
C TYR A 83 -16.95 -6.71 6.90
N ASN A 84 -15.88 -7.44 7.17
CA ASN A 84 -15.67 -8.19 8.43
C ASN A 84 -14.33 -7.89 9.12
N GLY A 85 -13.67 -6.79 8.72
CA GLY A 85 -12.36 -6.40 9.27
C GLY A 85 -11.18 -6.89 8.44
N HIS A 86 -11.39 -7.69 7.39
CA HIS A 86 -10.34 -7.94 6.39
C HIS A 86 -10.18 -6.67 5.55
N THR A 87 -9.22 -5.85 5.93
CA THR A 87 -8.99 -4.48 5.43
C THR A 87 -7.94 -4.51 4.33
N TRP A 88 -8.18 -3.78 3.23
CA TRP A 88 -7.39 -3.91 2.01
C TRP A 88 -6.58 -2.66 1.72
N ALA A 89 -5.50 -2.87 0.96
CA ALA A 89 -4.71 -1.87 0.26
C ALA A 89 -4.54 -0.58 1.06
N PRO A 90 -3.79 -0.59 2.16
CA PRO A 90 -3.51 0.63 2.91
C PRO A 90 -2.54 1.53 2.15
N ASP A 91 -2.55 2.82 2.48
CA ASP A 91 -1.48 3.78 2.20
C ASP A 91 -1.09 4.53 3.46
N ILE A 92 0.18 4.93 3.57
CA ILE A 92 0.69 5.61 4.77
C ILE A 92 1.62 6.76 4.41
N ILE A 93 1.39 7.91 5.01
CA ILE A 93 2.22 9.10 4.86
C ILE A 93 2.51 9.75 6.22
N PHE A 94 3.75 10.23 6.41
CA PHE A 94 4.07 11.08 7.55
C PHE A 94 3.87 12.55 7.18
N TYR A 95 2.96 13.22 7.87
CA TYR A 95 2.63 14.60 7.58
C TYR A 95 2.26 15.35 8.87
N LYS A 96 2.75 16.59 9.02
CA LYS A 96 2.51 17.45 10.18
C LYS A 96 2.70 16.76 11.54
N GLY A 97 3.75 15.93 11.65
CA GLY A 97 4.13 15.27 12.90
C GLY A 97 3.34 14.03 13.28
N LYS A 98 2.52 13.50 12.37
CA LYS A 98 1.75 12.26 12.52
C LYS A 98 1.90 11.35 11.30
N TYR A 99 1.68 10.07 11.50
CA TYR A 99 1.44 9.09 10.44
C TYR A 99 -0.06 9.05 10.17
N HIS A 100 -0.42 9.27 8.91
CA HIS A 100 -1.78 9.14 8.39
C HIS A 100 -1.86 7.86 7.59
N LEU A 101 -2.75 6.96 7.97
CA LEU A 101 -3.01 5.69 7.34
C LEU A 101 -4.39 5.72 6.69
N PHE A 102 -4.44 5.48 5.40
CA PHE A 102 -5.68 5.34 4.63
C PHE A 102 -5.87 3.87 4.29
N TYR A 103 -7.10 3.37 4.29
CA TYR A 103 -7.36 1.95 4.14
C TYR A 103 -8.72 1.68 3.52
N SER A 104 -8.83 0.55 2.83
CA SER A 104 -10.02 0.18 2.06
C SER A 104 -10.89 -0.81 2.81
N CYS A 105 -12.18 -0.49 2.93
CA CYS A 105 -13.21 -1.37 3.44
C CYS A 105 -14.15 -1.73 2.29
N SER A 106 -14.19 -3.01 1.88
CA SER A 106 -14.98 -3.46 0.74
C SER A 106 -15.37 -4.93 0.85
N THR A 107 -16.06 -5.42 -0.18
CA THR A 107 -16.33 -6.83 -0.43
C THR A 107 -16.01 -7.16 -1.89
N PHE A 108 -15.45 -8.34 -2.14
CA PHE A 108 -14.92 -8.71 -3.46
C PHE A 108 -15.98 -8.60 -4.58
N GLY A 109 -15.60 -7.94 -5.69
CA GLY A 109 -16.45 -7.76 -6.86
C GLY A 109 -17.62 -6.78 -6.67
N LYS A 110 -17.53 -5.90 -5.66
CA LYS A 110 -18.53 -4.86 -5.40
C LYS A 110 -17.88 -3.49 -5.36
N ASN A 111 -18.65 -2.45 -5.70
CA ASN A 111 -18.26 -1.06 -5.49
C ASN A 111 -19.06 -0.36 -4.37
N ARG A 112 -19.64 -1.12 -3.45
CA ARG A 112 -20.05 -0.57 -2.16
C ARG A 112 -18.86 -0.63 -1.23
N SER A 113 -18.07 0.42 -1.26
CA SER A 113 -16.77 0.47 -0.61
C SER A 113 -16.56 1.80 0.09
N ALA A 114 -15.57 1.86 0.97
CA ALA A 114 -15.19 3.08 1.66
C ALA A 114 -13.69 3.08 1.95
N ILE A 115 -13.08 4.25 1.84
CA ILE A 115 -11.72 4.52 2.30
C ILE A 115 -11.82 5.18 3.66
N GLY A 116 -11.22 4.55 4.67
CA GLY A 116 -11.08 5.06 6.02
C GLY A 116 -9.75 5.75 6.24
N HIS A 117 -9.64 6.50 7.33
CA HIS A 117 -8.44 7.20 7.77
C HIS A 117 -8.16 6.91 9.23
N ALA A 118 -6.90 6.68 9.58
CA ALA A 118 -6.43 6.57 10.96
C ALA A 118 -5.13 7.33 11.16
N GLU A 119 -4.86 7.76 12.39
CA GLU A 119 -3.66 8.51 12.75
C GLU A 119 -2.89 7.84 13.88
N ASN A 120 -1.56 7.99 13.87
CA ASN A 120 -0.68 7.64 14.99
C ASN A 120 0.52 8.59 15.03
N VAL A 121 1.09 8.80 16.21
CA VAL A 121 2.28 9.66 16.39
C VAL A 121 3.60 8.86 16.28
N THR A 122 3.55 7.55 16.29
CA THR A 122 4.71 6.66 16.23
C THR A 122 4.36 5.35 15.53
N LEU A 123 5.33 4.71 14.88
CA LEU A 123 5.16 3.39 14.27
C LEU A 123 5.66 2.26 15.19
N ASN A 124 6.38 2.60 16.27
CA ASN A 124 6.96 1.62 17.18
C ASN A 124 5.92 1.10 18.18
N PRO A 125 5.47 -0.17 18.11
CA PRO A 125 4.49 -0.72 19.04
C PRO A 125 4.94 -0.76 20.50
N SER A 126 6.26 -0.62 20.76
CA SER A 126 6.81 -0.56 22.11
C SER A 126 6.82 0.86 22.71
N ASP A 127 6.49 1.89 21.93
CA ASP A 127 6.35 3.26 22.42
C ASP A 127 5.02 3.40 23.18
N PRO A 128 4.97 3.92 24.40
CA PRO A 128 3.73 4.09 25.16
C PRO A 128 2.69 5.02 24.50
N ARG A 129 3.11 5.81 23.50
CA ARG A 129 2.22 6.66 22.71
C ARG A 129 1.63 5.92 21.49
N TYR A 130 2.05 4.68 21.22
CA TYR A 130 1.56 3.90 20.08
C TYR A 130 0.08 3.61 20.24
N LYS A 131 -0.71 4.28 19.39
CA LYS A 131 -2.15 4.10 19.34
C LYS A 131 -2.67 4.61 18.00
N TRP A 132 -3.21 3.72 17.21
CA TRP A 132 -3.94 4.10 16.01
C TRP A 132 -5.33 4.62 16.40
N GLU A 133 -5.65 5.82 15.96
CA GLU A 133 -6.95 6.45 16.14
C GLU A 133 -7.71 6.46 14.82
N ASP A 134 -8.74 5.64 14.72
CA ASP A 134 -9.64 5.63 13.56
C ASP A 134 -10.45 6.94 13.50
N LYS A 135 -10.36 7.64 12.36
CA LYS A 135 -11.03 8.92 12.11
C LYS A 135 -12.30 8.77 11.26
N GLY A 136 -12.57 7.56 10.79
CA GLY A 136 -13.75 7.27 9.97
C GLY A 136 -13.52 7.38 8.47
N CYS A 137 -14.62 7.54 7.74
CA CYS A 137 -14.66 7.52 6.28
C CYS A 137 -14.26 8.85 5.65
N ILE A 138 -13.35 8.81 4.66
CA ILE A 138 -12.99 9.96 3.82
C ILE A 138 -13.80 9.97 2.52
N VAL A 139 -13.81 8.85 1.79
CA VAL A 139 -14.51 8.69 0.51
C VAL A 139 -15.24 7.35 0.52
N ASN A 140 -16.42 7.32 -0.06
CA ASN A 140 -17.14 6.08 -0.27
C ASN A 140 -17.71 5.98 -1.68
N SER A 141 -18.07 4.78 -2.08
CA SER A 141 -18.81 4.50 -3.30
C SER A 141 -20.04 3.66 -3.01
N VAL A 142 -21.11 3.94 -3.78
CA VAL A 142 -22.40 3.28 -3.66
C VAL A 142 -22.85 2.82 -5.04
N PRO A 143 -23.19 1.52 -5.23
CA PRO A 143 -23.68 1.00 -6.49
C PRO A 143 -24.85 1.81 -7.05
N GLY A 144 -24.81 2.13 -8.35
CA GLY A 144 -25.83 2.91 -9.02
C GLY A 144 -25.80 4.42 -8.76
N ARG A 145 -24.94 4.89 -7.85
CA ARG A 145 -24.71 6.31 -7.57
C ARG A 145 -23.35 6.77 -8.05
N ASN A 146 -22.32 5.97 -7.82
CA ASN A 146 -20.94 6.28 -8.17
C ASN A 146 -20.42 5.31 -9.22
N GLU A 147 -19.72 5.84 -10.22
CA GLU A 147 -19.08 5.07 -11.28
C GLU A 147 -17.62 4.70 -10.93
N TRP A 148 -17.21 4.84 -9.69
CA TRP A 148 -15.89 4.44 -9.17
C TRP A 148 -16.04 3.44 -8.04
N ASN A 149 -14.93 2.81 -7.69
CA ASN A 149 -14.82 1.97 -6.51
C ASN A 149 -13.87 2.64 -5.51
N ALA A 150 -14.35 2.97 -4.32
CA ALA A 150 -13.58 3.66 -3.28
C ALA A 150 -12.68 2.67 -2.53
N ILE A 151 -11.64 2.17 -3.20
CA ILE A 151 -10.56 1.36 -2.64
C ILE A 151 -9.21 1.78 -3.24
N ASP A 152 -8.13 1.21 -2.74
CA ASP A 152 -6.75 1.41 -3.17
C ASP A 152 -6.31 2.89 -3.07
N PRO A 153 -6.41 3.51 -1.89
CA PRO A 153 -5.95 4.89 -1.72
C PRO A 153 -4.44 4.99 -1.85
N ASN A 154 -3.97 6.11 -2.41
CA ASN A 154 -2.61 6.61 -2.22
C ASN A 154 -2.66 8.12 -2.03
N VAL A 155 -2.00 8.63 -1.00
CA VAL A 155 -1.99 10.05 -0.65
C VAL A 155 -0.64 10.66 -0.89
N VAL A 156 -0.63 11.79 -1.59
CA VAL A 156 0.57 12.54 -1.94
C VAL A 156 0.35 14.02 -1.67
N VAL A 157 1.41 14.72 -1.25
CA VAL A 157 1.43 16.17 -1.10
C VAL A 157 2.13 16.74 -2.32
N ASP A 158 1.48 17.65 -3.05
CA ASP A 158 2.07 18.27 -4.24
C ASP A 158 3.12 19.34 -3.88
N GLY A 159 3.73 19.92 -4.92
CA GLY A 159 4.76 20.95 -4.74
C GLY A 159 4.28 22.23 -4.04
N ASP A 160 2.98 22.48 -4.00
CA ASP A 160 2.36 23.61 -3.31
C ASP A 160 1.94 23.27 -1.86
N GLY A 161 2.20 22.05 -1.42
CA GLY A 161 1.83 21.57 -0.09
C GLY A 161 0.38 21.12 0.02
N THR A 162 -0.34 20.95 -1.10
CA THR A 162 -1.73 20.47 -1.12
C THR A 162 -1.78 18.94 -1.07
N PRO A 163 -2.53 18.34 -0.12
CA PRO A 163 -2.75 16.91 -0.10
C PRO A 163 -3.77 16.47 -1.15
N TRP A 164 -3.43 15.41 -1.86
CA TRP A 164 -4.27 14.75 -2.84
C TRP A 164 -4.36 13.27 -2.55
N MET A 165 -5.52 12.67 -2.74
CA MET A 165 -5.71 11.22 -2.69
C MET A 165 -6.09 10.71 -4.07
N THR A 166 -5.28 9.81 -4.62
CA THR A 166 -5.67 8.99 -5.76
C THR A 166 -6.20 7.65 -5.28
N PHE A 167 -7.19 7.09 -5.97
CA PHE A 167 -7.83 5.83 -5.61
C PHE A 167 -8.62 5.27 -6.79
N GLY A 168 -9.05 4.03 -6.70
CA GLY A 168 -9.96 3.44 -7.67
C GLY A 168 -9.53 2.05 -8.13
N SER A 169 -10.50 1.26 -8.52
CA SER A 169 -10.34 -0.11 -8.99
C SER A 169 -11.49 -0.46 -9.92
N PHE A 170 -11.18 -0.88 -11.13
CA PHE A 170 -12.16 -1.19 -12.17
C PHE A 170 -13.15 -0.04 -12.45
N TRP A 171 -14.39 -0.34 -12.82
CA TRP A 171 -15.45 0.65 -13.12
C TRP A 171 -14.92 1.79 -14.01
N ASN A 172 -15.10 3.03 -13.60
CA ASN A 172 -14.62 4.20 -14.35
C ASN A 172 -13.19 4.63 -13.92
N GLY A 173 -12.34 3.66 -13.60
CA GLY A 173 -10.90 3.83 -13.41
C GLY A 173 -10.49 4.64 -12.19
N ILE A 174 -9.31 5.25 -12.31
CA ILE A 174 -8.59 5.92 -11.23
C ILE A 174 -9.00 7.38 -11.12
N LYS A 175 -9.29 7.80 -9.89
CA LYS A 175 -9.66 9.16 -9.52
C LYS A 175 -8.57 9.83 -8.70
N LEU A 176 -8.55 11.15 -8.73
CA LEU A 176 -7.78 12.01 -7.84
C LEU A 176 -8.74 13.00 -7.21
N VAL A 177 -8.65 13.19 -5.89
CA VAL A 177 -9.45 14.14 -5.14
C VAL A 177 -8.58 14.95 -4.20
N LYS A 178 -8.88 16.24 -4.09
CA LYS A 178 -8.22 17.13 -3.14
C LYS A 178 -8.69 16.85 -1.72
N LEU A 179 -7.74 16.71 -0.81
CA LEU A 179 -8.04 16.59 0.63
C LEU A 179 -7.91 17.94 1.33
N THR A 180 -8.50 18.03 2.53
CA THR A 180 -8.20 19.09 3.47
C THR A 180 -6.73 19.09 3.85
N THR A 181 -6.23 20.21 4.38
CA THR A 181 -4.84 20.33 4.85
C THR A 181 -4.53 19.42 6.04
N GLU A 182 -5.54 18.89 6.71
CA GLU A 182 -5.39 17.91 7.81
C GLU A 182 -5.59 16.47 7.33
N MET A 183 -5.85 16.26 6.03
CA MET A 183 -6.08 14.95 5.39
C MET A 183 -7.27 14.17 5.98
N ASP A 184 -8.18 14.82 6.67
CA ASP A 184 -9.30 14.21 7.39
C ASP A 184 -10.63 14.20 6.63
N ALA A 185 -10.68 14.90 5.48
CA ALA A 185 -11.85 14.95 4.60
C ALA A 185 -11.49 15.37 3.18
N VAL A 186 -12.41 15.19 2.25
CA VAL A 186 -12.38 15.84 0.93
C VAL A 186 -12.52 17.34 1.11
N ALA A 187 -11.63 18.12 0.48
CA ALA A 187 -11.63 19.59 0.57
C ALA A 187 -12.89 20.20 -0.05
N GLN A 188 -13.27 21.37 0.48
CA GLN A 188 -14.37 22.14 -0.10
C GLN A 188 -13.85 23.50 -0.63
N PRO A 189 -14.24 23.92 -1.85
CA PRO A 189 -15.05 23.16 -2.81
C PRO A 189 -14.34 21.91 -3.31
N GLU A 190 -15.08 20.88 -3.67
CA GLU A 190 -14.50 19.61 -4.13
C GLU A 190 -13.77 19.78 -5.47
N GLU A 191 -12.58 19.20 -5.58
CA GLU A 191 -11.83 19.10 -6.83
C GLU A 191 -11.55 17.63 -7.13
N TRP A 192 -12.09 17.14 -8.28
CA TRP A 192 -11.99 15.75 -8.73
C TRP A 192 -11.42 15.68 -10.14
N TYR A 193 -10.55 14.70 -10.37
CA TYR A 193 -9.94 14.42 -11.67
C TYR A 193 -9.96 12.93 -11.95
N SER A 194 -9.99 12.54 -13.23
CA SER A 194 -9.80 11.16 -13.68
C SER A 194 -8.40 11.05 -14.27
N LEU A 195 -7.62 10.07 -13.79
CA LEU A 195 -6.20 9.96 -14.13
C LEU A 195 -5.91 8.81 -15.10
N CYS A 196 -6.61 7.69 -14.97
CA CYS A 196 -6.39 6.49 -15.77
C CYS A 196 -7.69 5.71 -15.94
N LYS A 197 -7.91 5.17 -17.14
CA LYS A 197 -9.04 4.29 -17.45
C LYS A 197 -8.66 3.31 -18.56
N ARG A 198 -9.10 2.07 -18.46
CA ARG A 198 -9.05 1.09 -19.54
C ARG A 198 -10.31 1.23 -20.39
N MET A 199 -10.14 1.14 -21.72
CA MET A 199 -11.22 1.35 -22.71
C MET A 199 -11.73 0.02 -23.31
N ASN A 200 -11.25 -1.11 -22.80
CA ASN A 200 -11.60 -2.44 -23.31
C ASN A 200 -12.99 -2.89 -22.88
N ASN A 201 -13.66 -2.09 -22.07
CA ASN A 201 -14.93 -2.48 -21.48
C ASN A 201 -16.08 -2.32 -22.47
N THR A 202 -16.79 -3.43 -22.71
CA THR A 202 -18.03 -3.43 -23.49
C THR A 202 -19.26 -3.23 -22.61
N LEU A 203 -19.09 -3.20 -21.29
CA LEU A 203 -20.16 -2.98 -20.32
C LEU A 203 -20.26 -1.50 -19.92
N PRO A 204 -21.43 -1.05 -19.44
CA PRO A 204 -21.57 0.29 -18.88
C PRO A 204 -20.60 0.54 -17.71
N ASP A 205 -20.14 1.77 -17.52
CA ASP A 205 -19.24 2.18 -16.41
C ASP A 205 -19.83 1.90 -15.02
N SER A 206 -21.11 1.60 -14.92
CA SER A 206 -21.75 1.15 -13.69
C SER A 206 -21.43 -0.30 -13.28
N LEU A 207 -20.77 -1.07 -14.14
CA LEU A 207 -20.35 -2.46 -13.92
C LEU A 207 -18.82 -2.58 -14.01
N PRO A 208 -18.22 -3.55 -13.30
CA PRO A 208 -16.76 -3.70 -13.27
C PRO A 208 -16.13 -4.10 -14.62
N GLY A 209 -16.85 -4.82 -15.47
CA GLY A 209 -16.41 -5.23 -16.81
C GLY A 209 -14.97 -5.67 -16.92
N ASP A 210 -14.37 -5.38 -18.08
CA ASP A 210 -12.95 -5.64 -18.39
C ASP A 210 -12.04 -4.41 -18.19
N ASP A 211 -12.52 -3.39 -17.48
CA ASP A 211 -11.78 -2.17 -17.13
C ASP A 211 -10.72 -2.43 -16.03
N ALA A 212 -9.96 -3.49 -16.19
CA ALA A 212 -9.03 -3.98 -15.19
C ALA A 212 -7.83 -3.02 -15.00
N VAL A 213 -8.05 -1.96 -14.26
CA VAL A 213 -7.03 -1.02 -13.75
C VAL A 213 -7.34 -0.69 -12.30
N GLU A 214 -6.31 -0.74 -11.43
CA GLU A 214 -6.43 -0.44 -10.01
C GLU A 214 -5.09 -0.08 -9.38
N ALA A 215 -5.01 0.02 -8.06
CA ALA A 215 -3.77 0.20 -7.31
C ALA A 215 -2.96 1.43 -7.77
N PRO A 216 -3.52 2.63 -7.78
CA PRO A 216 -2.76 3.81 -8.16
C PRO A 216 -1.72 4.17 -7.09
N PHE A 217 -0.53 4.58 -7.54
CA PHE A 217 0.49 5.17 -6.70
C PHE A 217 1.16 6.32 -7.44
N ILE A 218 1.17 7.52 -6.85
CA ILE A 218 1.83 8.69 -7.44
C ILE A 218 3.17 8.92 -6.75
N TYR A 219 4.23 9.00 -7.56
CA TYR A 219 5.59 9.30 -7.11
C TYR A 219 6.14 10.49 -7.89
N HIS A 220 6.77 11.45 -7.19
CA HIS A 220 7.35 12.64 -7.80
C HIS A 220 8.87 12.49 -7.98
N HIS A 221 9.35 12.66 -9.21
CA HIS A 221 10.78 12.61 -9.53
C HIS A 221 11.10 13.48 -10.74
N GLY A 222 12.23 14.21 -10.71
CA GLY A 222 12.75 14.94 -11.86
C GLY A 222 11.79 15.98 -12.48
N GLY A 223 10.88 16.56 -11.67
CA GLY A 223 9.87 17.52 -12.13
C GLY A 223 8.62 16.86 -12.74
N TYR A 224 8.48 15.55 -12.66
CA TYR A 224 7.31 14.81 -13.10
C TYR A 224 6.65 14.06 -11.95
N TYR A 225 5.33 13.99 -11.98
CA TYR A 225 4.52 13.02 -11.24
C TYR A 225 4.39 11.77 -12.09
N TYR A 226 4.75 10.61 -11.54
CA TYR A 226 4.60 9.30 -12.17
C TYR A 226 3.42 8.60 -11.53
N LEU A 227 2.42 8.26 -12.35
CA LEU A 227 1.29 7.44 -11.94
C LEU A 227 1.60 5.99 -12.26
N PHE A 228 1.83 5.19 -11.24
CA PHE A 228 1.88 3.74 -11.31
C PHE A 228 0.46 3.21 -11.11
N VAL A 229 0.07 2.23 -11.88
CA VAL A 229 -1.19 1.50 -11.74
C VAL A 229 -0.94 0.03 -12.00
N SER A 230 -1.89 -0.81 -11.60
CA SER A 230 -1.85 -2.22 -11.98
C SER A 230 -2.93 -2.52 -12.99
N PHE A 231 -2.54 -3.21 -14.08
CA PHE A 231 -3.42 -3.70 -15.11
C PHE A 231 -3.72 -5.18 -14.92
N ASP A 232 -4.86 -5.59 -15.45
CA ASP A 232 -5.38 -6.93 -15.47
C ASP A 232 -5.74 -7.46 -14.07
N TYR A 233 -5.53 -8.74 -13.77
CA TYR A 233 -6.21 -9.37 -12.62
C TYR A 233 -5.25 -9.88 -11.57
N CYS A 234 -5.44 -9.46 -10.33
CA CYS A 234 -4.90 -10.08 -9.12
C CYS A 234 -5.76 -11.27 -8.65
N CYS A 235 -5.43 -11.81 -7.50
CA CYS A 235 -6.29 -12.64 -6.64
C CYS A 235 -6.75 -13.97 -7.27
N ARG A 236 -5.97 -14.49 -8.24
CA ARG A 236 -6.22 -15.76 -8.93
C ARG A 236 -5.07 -16.76 -8.77
N GLY A 237 -4.18 -16.55 -7.79
CA GLY A 237 -3.00 -17.38 -7.59
C GLY A 237 -2.15 -17.46 -8.86
N LEU A 238 -1.76 -18.66 -9.28
CA LEU A 238 -0.97 -18.89 -10.50
C LEU A 238 -1.65 -18.40 -11.80
N LYS A 239 -2.96 -18.14 -11.77
CA LYS A 239 -3.73 -17.62 -12.93
C LYS A 239 -3.81 -16.10 -12.94
N SER A 240 -3.22 -15.43 -11.96
CA SER A 240 -3.10 -13.97 -11.95
C SER A 240 -2.22 -13.54 -13.13
N ASN A 241 -2.62 -12.46 -13.80
CA ASN A 241 -1.87 -11.82 -14.88
C ASN A 241 -1.61 -10.34 -14.63
N TYR A 242 -1.64 -9.97 -13.37
CA TYR A 242 -1.40 -8.62 -12.84
C TYR A 242 -0.06 -8.09 -13.28
N LYS A 243 0.01 -6.81 -13.66
CA LYS A 243 1.24 -6.15 -14.10
C LYS A 243 1.21 -4.66 -13.77
N ILE A 244 2.38 -4.07 -13.56
CA ILE A 244 2.54 -2.66 -13.24
C ILE A 244 2.70 -1.87 -14.54
N ALA A 245 1.86 -0.87 -14.73
CA ALA A 245 1.93 0.10 -15.84
C ALA A 245 2.18 1.50 -15.30
N ILE A 246 2.75 2.37 -16.15
CA ILE A 246 3.17 3.71 -15.75
C ILE A 246 2.89 4.75 -16.83
N GLY A 247 2.54 5.95 -16.38
CA GLY A 247 2.56 7.18 -17.16
C GLY A 247 3.06 8.35 -16.32
N ARG A 248 3.38 9.48 -16.93
CA ARG A 248 3.86 10.66 -16.20
C ARG A 248 3.18 11.94 -16.66
N SER A 249 3.19 12.94 -15.77
CA SER A 249 2.69 14.30 -16.03
C SER A 249 3.53 15.32 -15.25
N GLN A 250 3.66 16.55 -15.75
CA GLN A 250 4.21 17.66 -14.97
C GLN A 250 3.21 18.24 -13.96
N ASN A 251 1.95 17.87 -14.08
CA ASN A 251 0.89 18.29 -13.18
C ASN A 251 0.25 17.06 -12.53
N ILE A 252 0.10 17.07 -11.20
CA ILE A 252 -0.50 15.97 -10.43
C ILE A 252 -1.93 15.63 -10.92
N LYS A 253 -2.63 16.59 -11.48
CA LYS A 253 -3.99 16.47 -12.04
C LYS A 253 -4.00 15.82 -13.44
N GLY A 254 -2.82 15.54 -14.01
CA GLY A 254 -2.64 15.01 -15.36
C GLY A 254 -2.66 16.09 -16.47
N PRO A 255 -2.82 15.71 -17.74
CA PRO A 255 -2.94 14.31 -18.19
C PRO A 255 -1.64 13.51 -17.99
N TYR A 256 -1.78 12.26 -17.60
CA TYR A 256 -0.68 11.31 -17.53
C TYR A 256 -0.51 10.64 -18.90
N LEU A 257 0.70 10.70 -19.45
CA LEU A 257 1.06 10.11 -20.73
C LEU A 257 2.07 8.99 -20.51
N ASP A 258 1.95 7.93 -21.29
CA ASP A 258 2.92 6.85 -21.33
C ASP A 258 4.17 7.19 -22.17
N LYS A 259 5.08 6.25 -22.34
CA LYS A 259 6.34 6.45 -23.12
C LYS A 259 6.10 6.80 -24.59
N ASP A 260 4.96 6.37 -25.14
CA ASP A 260 4.59 6.62 -26.54
C ASP A 260 3.74 7.89 -26.69
N GLY A 261 3.51 8.63 -25.59
CA GLY A 261 2.70 9.85 -25.57
C GLY A 261 1.19 9.59 -25.56
N LYS A 262 0.76 8.35 -25.36
CA LYS A 262 -0.65 7.99 -25.28
C LYS A 262 -1.18 8.27 -23.86
N SER A 263 -2.37 8.89 -23.78
CA SER A 263 -3.00 9.21 -22.50
C SER A 263 -3.45 7.95 -21.76
N MET A 264 -3.18 7.90 -20.45
CA MET A 264 -3.68 6.83 -19.56
C MET A 264 -5.22 6.85 -19.45
N MET A 265 -5.89 7.94 -19.80
CA MET A 265 -7.34 8.01 -19.94
C MET A 265 -7.86 7.41 -21.26
N GLN A 266 -6.97 6.96 -22.14
CA GLN A 266 -7.28 6.39 -23.46
C GLN A 266 -6.48 5.10 -23.70
N ASP A 267 -6.46 4.20 -22.74
CA ASP A 267 -5.69 2.95 -22.81
C ASP A 267 -4.17 3.13 -22.90
N GLY A 268 -3.63 4.27 -22.51
CA GLY A 268 -2.20 4.46 -22.35
C GLY A 268 -1.70 3.78 -21.08
N GLY A 269 -0.39 3.61 -20.99
CA GLY A 269 0.31 3.02 -19.86
C GLY A 269 1.39 2.06 -20.33
N SER A 270 2.66 2.47 -20.20
CA SER A 270 3.79 1.60 -20.52
C SER A 270 3.98 0.55 -19.44
N ILE A 271 4.10 -0.72 -19.82
CA ILE A 271 4.35 -1.79 -18.86
C ILE A 271 5.76 -1.62 -18.29
N LEU A 272 5.84 -1.51 -16.97
CA LEU A 272 7.09 -1.36 -16.23
C LEU A 272 7.58 -2.70 -15.69
N MET A 273 6.66 -3.51 -15.16
CA MET A 273 6.98 -4.81 -14.56
C MET A 273 5.79 -5.76 -14.67
N GLU A 274 6.08 -7.02 -14.96
CA GLU A 274 5.12 -8.12 -14.97
C GLU A 274 5.76 -9.39 -14.38
N GLY A 275 5.02 -10.47 -14.27
CA GLY A 275 5.54 -11.76 -13.82
C GLY A 275 6.63 -12.27 -14.77
N ASP A 276 7.71 -12.78 -14.23
CA ASP A 276 8.81 -13.35 -14.99
C ASP A 276 8.55 -14.82 -15.44
N HIS A 277 7.42 -15.38 -14.99
CA HIS A 277 6.99 -16.76 -15.20
C HIS A 277 8.04 -17.82 -14.77
N LYS A 278 8.95 -17.43 -13.88
CA LYS A 278 9.97 -18.29 -13.25
C LYS A 278 9.82 -18.29 -11.74
N ILE A 279 9.82 -17.09 -11.16
CA ILE A 279 9.61 -16.86 -9.74
C ILE A 279 8.16 -16.43 -9.48
N TYR A 280 7.67 -15.46 -10.27
CA TYR A 280 6.33 -14.90 -10.12
C TYR A 280 5.49 -15.09 -11.39
N SER A 281 4.26 -15.59 -11.24
CA SER A 281 3.28 -15.64 -12.33
C SER A 281 2.76 -14.25 -12.68
N ALA A 282 2.66 -13.37 -11.72
CA ALA A 282 2.20 -11.98 -11.86
C ALA A 282 2.78 -11.12 -10.74
N VAL A 283 2.90 -9.80 -10.98
CA VAL A 283 3.38 -8.80 -10.00
C VAL A 283 2.54 -7.54 -10.14
N GLY A 284 2.07 -6.97 -9.04
CA GLY A 284 1.29 -5.74 -9.07
C GLY A 284 1.15 -5.06 -7.73
N HIS A 285 0.31 -4.03 -7.68
CA HIS A 285 0.02 -3.18 -6.54
C HIS A 285 1.30 -2.66 -5.89
N CYS A 286 1.99 -1.76 -6.62
CA CYS A 286 3.28 -1.27 -6.18
C CYS A 286 3.18 0.04 -5.39
N SER A 287 4.22 0.26 -4.59
CA SER A 287 4.55 1.50 -3.92
C SER A 287 6.03 1.85 -4.16
N VAL A 288 6.38 3.14 -4.17
CA VAL A 288 7.73 3.61 -4.53
C VAL A 288 8.24 4.60 -3.50
N TYR A 289 9.46 4.39 -3.02
CA TYR A 289 10.06 5.20 -1.96
C TYR A 289 11.56 5.41 -2.17
N ASP A 290 12.06 6.54 -1.68
CA ASP A 290 13.48 6.79 -1.54
C ASP A 290 13.95 6.46 -0.12
N PHE A 291 14.89 5.53 -0.02
CA PHE A 291 15.55 5.20 1.23
C PHE A 291 17.07 5.28 1.04
N SER A 292 17.73 6.08 1.85
CA SER A 292 19.20 6.24 1.85
C SER A 292 19.79 6.55 0.45
N GLY A 293 19.11 7.37 -0.33
CA GLY A 293 19.56 7.80 -1.66
C GLY A 293 19.34 6.78 -2.79
N GLN A 294 18.59 5.73 -2.52
CA GLN A 294 18.17 4.75 -3.53
C GLN A 294 16.66 4.68 -3.61
N THR A 295 16.12 4.78 -4.82
CA THR A 295 14.69 4.54 -5.07
C THR A 295 14.40 3.05 -5.12
N TYR A 296 13.35 2.64 -4.42
CA TYR A 296 12.86 1.27 -4.38
C TYR A 296 11.39 1.19 -4.80
N LEU A 297 11.07 0.14 -5.55
CA LEU A 297 9.71 -0.31 -5.80
C LEU A 297 9.43 -1.53 -4.93
N PHE A 298 8.30 -1.50 -4.23
CA PHE A 298 7.74 -2.63 -3.51
C PHE A 298 6.41 -3.01 -4.15
N ALA A 299 6.12 -4.30 -4.21
CA ALA A 299 4.89 -4.84 -4.78
C ALA A 299 4.60 -6.20 -4.14
N HIS A 300 3.47 -6.81 -4.46
CA HIS A 300 3.32 -8.24 -4.24
C HIS A 300 3.49 -9.01 -5.55
N GLY A 301 4.06 -10.22 -5.45
CA GLY A 301 4.21 -11.15 -6.57
C GLY A 301 3.64 -12.50 -6.20
N TYR A 302 2.90 -13.11 -7.11
CA TYR A 302 2.31 -14.45 -6.95
C TYR A 302 3.38 -15.51 -7.23
N GLU A 303 3.99 -16.03 -6.17
CA GLU A 303 5.16 -16.90 -6.24
C GLU A 303 4.79 -18.30 -6.75
N ILE A 304 5.45 -18.73 -7.84
CA ILE A 304 5.14 -19.99 -8.54
C ILE A 304 5.42 -21.20 -7.65
N HIS A 305 6.53 -21.17 -6.91
CA HIS A 305 6.95 -22.27 -6.05
C HIS A 305 6.13 -22.38 -4.76
N ASP A 306 5.32 -21.35 -4.45
CA ASP A 306 4.36 -21.36 -3.34
C ASP A 306 2.90 -21.30 -3.84
N ASN A 307 2.60 -22.03 -4.91
CA ASN A 307 1.25 -22.17 -5.49
C ASN A 307 0.55 -20.83 -5.80
N GLY A 308 1.31 -19.78 -6.11
CA GLY A 308 0.78 -18.47 -6.42
C GLY A 308 0.33 -17.69 -5.17
N MET A 309 0.90 -17.98 -4.01
CA MET A 309 0.73 -17.15 -2.83
C MET A 309 1.47 -15.81 -3.01
N PRO A 310 0.90 -14.69 -2.53
CA PRO A 310 1.52 -13.38 -2.71
C PRO A 310 2.63 -13.13 -1.70
N HIS A 311 3.82 -12.82 -2.20
CA HIS A 311 5.00 -12.48 -1.40
C HIS A 311 5.56 -11.11 -1.77
N LEU A 312 6.35 -10.54 -0.86
CA LEU A 312 6.98 -9.25 -1.06
C LEU A 312 7.97 -9.27 -2.22
N VAL A 313 7.72 -8.41 -3.19
CA VAL A 313 8.67 -8.06 -4.25
C VAL A 313 9.33 -6.73 -3.90
N LYS A 314 10.67 -6.72 -3.83
CA LYS A 314 11.47 -5.50 -3.66
C LYS A 314 12.41 -5.37 -4.84
N ARG A 315 12.40 -4.23 -5.53
CA ARG A 315 13.31 -3.92 -6.65
C ARG A 315 13.89 -2.52 -6.47
N LYS A 316 15.11 -2.32 -6.91
CA LYS A 316 15.66 -0.98 -7.07
C LYS A 316 15.13 -0.37 -8.35
N LEU A 317 14.86 0.94 -8.32
CA LEU A 317 14.58 1.72 -9.51
C LEU A 317 15.78 2.62 -9.81
N ASN A 318 16.18 2.64 -11.08
CA ASN A 318 17.05 3.65 -11.66
C ASN A 318 16.22 4.47 -12.66
N TRP A 319 16.81 5.54 -13.19
CA TRP A 319 16.15 6.42 -14.14
C TRP A 319 16.97 6.49 -15.42
N ASP A 320 16.32 6.35 -16.57
CA ASP A 320 16.97 6.50 -17.87
C ASP A 320 17.24 7.98 -18.21
N THR A 321 17.88 8.23 -19.34
CA THR A 321 18.22 9.59 -19.79
C THR A 321 16.99 10.45 -20.09
N ASP A 322 15.86 9.82 -20.39
CA ASP A 322 14.59 10.50 -20.66
C ASP A 322 13.75 10.66 -19.40
N GLY A 323 14.28 10.22 -18.24
CA GLY A 323 13.67 10.31 -16.92
C GLY A 323 12.62 9.24 -16.66
N TRP A 324 12.60 8.11 -17.36
CA TRP A 324 11.71 6.99 -17.05
C TRP A 324 12.35 6.00 -16.09
N PRO A 325 11.57 5.37 -15.21
CA PRO A 325 12.11 4.38 -14.29
C PRO A 325 12.49 3.09 -15.00
N ILE A 326 13.60 2.49 -14.55
CA ILE A 326 14.10 1.18 -14.95
C ILE A 326 14.12 0.30 -13.71
N VAL A 327 13.44 -0.85 -13.76
CA VAL A 327 13.46 -1.85 -12.70
C VAL A 327 14.77 -2.62 -12.77
N MET A 328 15.54 -2.59 -11.69
CA MET A 328 16.79 -3.35 -11.59
C MET A 328 16.51 -4.77 -11.11
N PRO A 329 17.29 -5.77 -11.56
CA PRO A 329 17.15 -7.17 -11.15
C PRO A 329 17.19 -7.41 -9.64
#